data_2dac5ea3c2b7205b4b6198026b02bf50
#
_entry.id   2dac5ea3c2b7205b4b6198026b02bf50
#
_cell.length_a   1.000
_cell.length_b   1.000
_cell.length_c   1.000
_cell.angle_alpha   90.00
_cell.angle_beta   90.00
_cell.angle_gamma   90.00
#
_symmetry.space_group_name_H-M   'P 1'
#
loop_
_entity.id
_entity.type
_entity.pdbx_description
1 polymer ?
#
loop_
_entity_poly.entity_id
_entity_poly.type
_entity_poly.pdbx_seq_one_letter_code
_entity_poly.pdbx_strand_id
1 'polypeptide(L)'
;MGDKPYILWFDEVGLNDIPIVGGKNASLGEMRRELTGLGVSIPNGFAVTVHAYHDFLDEGTVQEWQYIMKKPGVRENIRDILADLDVDNMENLSERGSRVRRLIYSLEFPRGVVEEIIKGYRKLCKEYGEDTDVAVRSSATAEDLPTASFAGQQETYLNIRGEYALIQACKRCFASLFTNRAISYRTHRGFDHFQVALSIGIQKMVRSDKACSGVMFTMDTESGFPHVVYITGSYGLGENIVQGVINPDEFYVFKPCLSQNYKPIIQKTLGTKEIKMVYAMEGEGSTKNIPVSLQEKSKFILEEEEIIRLAQWGVIIEEHYSKRAGNYTPMDIEWAKDGITQQLFVLQARPETVKSQRNMNVLETYVLKEKGRILAQGRSVGEKIGAGPVHILSSAKEIDQFKKGEVLVTQMTDPDWEPIMKIAAGIVTDRGGRTCHAAIISRELGIPCVVGTVNGSEVLGDYRSATVCCSEGETGLVFEGILDHEVKRFDMEHLEKPQTRIMMNVGDPDNAFHLSFIPNDGVGLARLEFIINNVIRIHPMALVQFDSLNDDHIRREIEQLTVGYEDKKAFFIDRL
;
A
#
# COMPACT_ATOMS: atom_id res chain seq x y z
N MET A 1 18.69 29.38 -24.93
CA MET A 1 18.56 28.53 -23.76
C MET A 1 17.08 28.52 -23.45
N GLY A 2 16.38 27.40 -23.64
CA GLY A 2 14.95 27.34 -23.33
C GLY A 2 14.74 27.56 -21.83
N ASP A 3 13.68 28.29 -21.50
CA ASP A 3 13.25 28.54 -20.12
C ASP A 3 13.14 27.19 -19.40
N LYS A 4 13.90 27.01 -18.33
CA LYS A 4 13.80 25.83 -17.45
C LYS A 4 12.78 26.16 -16.36
N PRO A 5 11.51 25.72 -16.49
CA PRO A 5 10.47 26.09 -15.54
C PRO A 5 10.78 25.45 -14.18
N TYR A 6 10.64 26.22 -13.09
CA TYR A 6 10.76 25.71 -11.72
C TYR A 6 9.51 24.98 -11.25
N ILE A 7 8.34 25.33 -11.80
CA ILE A 7 7.09 24.60 -11.53
C ILE A 7 6.39 24.24 -12.84
N LEU A 8 5.66 23.12 -12.82
CA LEU A 8 4.74 22.68 -13.88
C LEU A 8 3.45 22.20 -13.23
N TRP A 9 2.30 22.63 -13.79
CA TRP A 9 1.00 22.18 -13.31
C TRP A 9 0.73 20.73 -13.72
N PHE A 10 -0.07 20.00 -12.92
CA PHE A 10 -0.42 18.62 -13.30
C PHE A 10 -1.13 18.53 -14.64
N ASP A 11 -1.85 19.58 -15.07
CA ASP A 11 -2.45 19.63 -16.40
C ASP A 11 -1.42 19.78 -17.55
N GLU A 12 -0.17 20.13 -17.25
CA GLU A 12 0.91 20.39 -18.22
C GLU A 12 1.88 19.21 -18.34
N VAL A 13 1.82 18.22 -17.46
CA VAL A 13 2.78 17.11 -17.40
C VAL A 13 2.15 15.75 -17.67
N GLY A 14 2.96 14.78 -18.06
CA GLY A 14 2.57 13.40 -18.30
C GLY A 14 3.75 12.45 -18.18
N LEU A 15 3.54 11.18 -18.53
CA LEU A 15 4.56 10.13 -18.35
C LEU A 15 5.86 10.36 -19.14
N ASN A 16 5.86 11.24 -20.15
CA ASN A 16 7.08 11.59 -20.87
C ASN A 16 7.97 12.58 -20.08
N ASP A 17 7.45 13.20 -19.04
CA ASP A 17 8.12 14.23 -18.25
C ASP A 17 8.76 13.67 -16.97
N ILE A 18 8.80 12.34 -16.79
CA ILE A 18 9.48 11.67 -15.65
C ILE A 18 10.88 12.24 -15.37
N PRO A 19 11.75 12.51 -16.37
CA PRO A 19 13.07 13.09 -16.11
C PRO A 19 13.03 14.49 -15.48
N ILE A 20 11.89 15.19 -15.55
CA ILE A 20 11.73 16.58 -15.08
C ILE A 20 10.93 16.63 -13.78
N VAL A 21 9.89 15.79 -13.65
CA VAL A 21 8.94 15.87 -12.53
C VAL A 21 8.90 14.59 -11.68
N GLY A 22 9.65 13.55 -12.02
CA GLY A 22 9.65 12.25 -11.34
C GLY A 22 8.40 11.41 -11.64
N GLY A 23 8.42 10.14 -11.24
CA GLY A 23 7.39 9.15 -11.59
C GLY A 23 6.00 9.50 -11.05
N LYS A 24 5.90 9.82 -9.76
CA LYS A 24 4.60 10.13 -9.11
C LYS A 24 3.90 11.35 -9.71
N ASN A 25 4.64 12.44 -9.92
CA ASN A 25 4.07 13.66 -10.49
C ASN A 25 3.68 13.47 -11.96
N ALA A 26 4.49 12.72 -12.72
CA ALA A 26 4.19 12.38 -14.10
C ALA A 26 2.91 11.54 -14.21
N SER A 27 2.73 10.55 -13.33
CA SER A 27 1.52 9.73 -13.27
C SER A 27 0.29 10.55 -12.86
N LEU A 28 0.41 11.43 -11.86
CA LEU A 28 -0.69 12.33 -11.48
C LEU A 28 -1.09 13.26 -12.62
N GLY A 29 -0.12 13.84 -13.32
CA GLY A 29 -0.37 14.71 -14.47
C GLY A 29 -1.03 13.96 -15.62
N GLU A 30 -0.52 12.78 -15.96
CA GLU A 30 -1.11 11.90 -16.98
C GLU A 30 -2.58 11.61 -16.69
N MET A 31 -2.89 11.16 -15.46
CA MET A 31 -4.26 10.87 -15.06
C MET A 31 -5.15 12.12 -15.11
N ARG A 32 -4.64 13.26 -14.61
CA ARG A 32 -5.41 14.49 -14.58
C ARG A 32 -5.75 14.98 -15.99
N ARG A 33 -4.79 14.96 -16.89
CA ARG A 33 -4.95 15.41 -18.27
C ARG A 33 -5.85 14.48 -19.09
N GLU A 34 -5.65 13.18 -18.99
CA GLU A 34 -6.28 12.21 -19.88
C GLU A 34 -7.58 11.61 -19.30
N LEU A 35 -7.70 11.50 -17.96
CA LEU A 35 -8.78 10.72 -17.33
C LEU A 35 -9.84 11.57 -16.62
N THR A 36 -9.58 12.86 -16.34
CA THR A 36 -10.58 13.74 -15.74
C THR A 36 -11.81 13.88 -16.66
N GLY A 37 -11.61 13.93 -17.97
CA GLY A 37 -12.69 13.93 -18.97
C GLY A 37 -13.53 12.64 -19.00
N LEU A 38 -13.01 11.54 -18.45
CA LEU A 38 -13.69 10.25 -18.31
C LEU A 38 -14.34 10.08 -16.92
N GLY A 39 -14.33 11.14 -16.10
CA GLY A 39 -14.99 11.16 -14.79
C GLY A 39 -14.12 10.76 -13.60
N VAL A 40 -12.82 10.49 -13.77
CA VAL A 40 -11.88 10.25 -12.68
C VAL A 40 -11.53 11.57 -12.00
N SER A 41 -11.80 11.69 -10.70
CA SER A 41 -11.52 12.91 -9.93
C SER A 41 -10.10 12.86 -9.35
N ILE A 42 -9.28 13.87 -9.68
CA ILE A 42 -7.90 13.99 -9.21
C ILE A 42 -7.70 15.40 -8.64
N PRO A 43 -7.21 15.55 -7.39
CA PRO A 43 -6.96 16.86 -6.81
C PRO A 43 -5.95 17.65 -7.63
N ASN A 44 -6.18 18.96 -7.79
CA ASN A 44 -5.25 19.81 -8.52
C ASN A 44 -3.97 20.04 -7.73
N GLY A 45 -2.91 20.43 -8.45
CA GLY A 45 -1.60 20.69 -7.90
C GLY A 45 -0.56 21.02 -8.97
N PHE A 46 0.67 21.14 -8.54
CA PHE A 46 1.80 21.37 -9.41
C PHE A 46 3.06 20.65 -8.92
N ALA A 47 3.97 20.38 -9.85
CA ALA A 47 5.28 19.80 -9.56
C ALA A 47 6.33 20.91 -9.48
N VAL A 48 7.15 20.92 -8.43
CA VAL A 48 8.42 21.64 -8.40
C VAL A 48 9.43 20.75 -9.12
N THR A 49 10.02 21.22 -10.18
CA THR A 49 10.82 20.42 -11.12
C THR A 49 12.21 20.08 -10.57
N VAL A 50 12.88 19.13 -11.21
CA VAL A 50 14.29 18.81 -10.91
C VAL A 50 15.23 20.00 -11.16
N HIS A 51 14.84 20.97 -12.00
CA HIS A 51 15.61 22.18 -12.20
C HIS A 51 15.71 23.01 -10.91
N ALA A 52 14.59 23.14 -10.18
CA ALA A 52 14.59 23.79 -8.88
C ALA A 52 15.50 23.06 -7.88
N TYR A 53 15.53 21.71 -7.90
CA TYR A 53 16.44 20.91 -7.06
C TYR A 53 17.91 21.16 -7.40
N HIS A 54 18.26 21.17 -8.68
CA HIS A 54 19.63 21.43 -9.09
C HIS A 54 20.08 22.85 -8.72
N ASP A 55 19.28 23.86 -9.04
CA ASP A 55 19.61 25.25 -8.72
C ASP A 55 19.65 25.48 -7.19
N PHE A 56 18.80 24.78 -6.42
CA PHE A 56 18.88 24.81 -4.94
C PHE A 56 20.20 24.26 -4.41
N LEU A 57 20.77 23.22 -5.02
CA LEU A 57 22.07 22.67 -4.63
C LEU A 57 23.26 23.44 -5.21
N ASP A 58 23.09 24.14 -6.33
CA ASP A 58 24.18 24.82 -7.03
C ASP A 58 24.25 26.30 -6.66
N GLU A 59 23.12 26.97 -6.42
CA GLU A 59 23.01 28.40 -6.14
C GLU A 59 22.48 28.73 -4.74
N GLY A 60 22.06 27.72 -3.95
CA GLY A 60 21.56 27.91 -2.60
C GLY A 60 22.61 28.56 -1.71
N THR A 61 22.19 29.55 -0.91
CA THR A 61 23.08 30.32 -0.02
C THR A 61 22.92 29.89 1.43
N VAL A 62 23.98 30.02 2.24
CA VAL A 62 23.98 29.79 3.69
C VAL A 62 24.33 31.07 4.39
N GLN A 63 23.51 31.50 5.37
CA GLN A 63 23.74 32.73 6.11
C GLN A 63 25.01 32.70 6.97
N GLU A 64 25.45 31.54 7.44
CA GLU A 64 26.63 31.32 8.28
C GLU A 64 27.64 30.38 7.61
N TRP A 65 28.15 30.77 6.48
CA TRP A 65 29.04 29.98 5.62
C TRP A 65 30.21 29.31 6.33
N GLN A 66 30.86 30.06 7.22
CA GLN A 66 32.13 29.68 7.84
C GLN A 66 32.05 28.50 8.81
N TYR A 67 30.86 28.19 9.33
CA TYR A 67 30.66 27.15 10.33
C TYR A 67 30.15 25.81 9.76
N ILE A 68 29.55 25.81 8.58
CA ILE A 68 28.83 24.66 8.03
C ILE A 68 29.51 24.08 6.79
N MET A 69 30.10 24.91 5.93
CA MET A 69 30.73 24.48 4.68
C MET A 69 32.25 24.66 4.71
N LYS A 70 32.96 23.60 4.36
CA LYS A 70 34.44 23.60 4.21
C LYS A 70 34.88 23.93 2.80
N LYS A 71 34.00 23.76 1.80
CA LYS A 71 34.26 23.98 0.38
C LYS A 71 33.25 24.95 -0.21
N PRO A 72 33.55 25.64 -1.31
CA PRO A 72 32.68 26.68 -1.86
C PRO A 72 31.35 26.17 -2.44
N GLY A 73 31.22 24.86 -2.80
CA GLY A 73 30.02 24.29 -3.38
C GLY A 73 29.28 23.34 -2.43
N VAL A 74 27.94 23.38 -2.44
CA VAL A 74 27.11 22.48 -1.62
C VAL A 74 27.34 21.02 -2.00
N ARG A 75 27.35 20.70 -3.30
CA ARG A 75 27.59 19.33 -3.79
C ARG A 75 28.95 18.81 -3.38
N GLU A 76 29.99 19.64 -3.40
CA GLU A 76 31.33 19.26 -2.98
C GLU A 76 31.38 18.96 -1.49
N ASN A 77 30.68 19.75 -0.65
CA ASN A 77 30.58 19.49 0.77
C ASN A 77 29.82 18.19 1.07
N ILE A 78 28.75 17.89 0.33
CA ILE A 78 28.02 16.63 0.47
C ILE A 78 28.93 15.44 0.09
N ARG A 79 29.65 15.53 -1.04
CA ARG A 79 30.62 14.48 -1.43
C ARG A 79 31.69 14.26 -0.36
N ASP A 80 32.20 15.34 0.22
CA ASP A 80 33.22 15.29 1.28
C ASP A 80 32.66 14.62 2.56
N ILE A 81 31.42 14.91 2.93
CA ILE A 81 30.74 14.28 4.07
C ILE A 81 30.55 12.79 3.82
N LEU A 82 30.30 12.36 2.59
CA LEU A 82 30.02 10.97 2.21
C LEU A 82 31.25 10.22 1.68
N ALA A 83 32.45 10.83 1.62
CA ALA A 83 33.64 10.26 0.98
C ALA A 83 34.07 8.91 1.57
N ASP A 84 34.10 8.79 2.91
CA ASP A 84 34.50 7.56 3.60
C ASP A 84 33.30 6.93 4.31
N LEU A 85 32.17 6.85 3.61
CA LEU A 85 30.93 6.30 4.15
C LEU A 85 31.03 4.77 4.25
N ASP A 86 30.83 4.25 5.46
CA ASP A 86 30.58 2.85 5.73
C ASP A 86 29.10 2.65 5.98
N VAL A 87 28.39 2.09 5.01
CA VAL A 87 26.92 1.87 5.07
C VAL A 87 26.53 0.71 5.97
N ASP A 88 27.45 -0.20 6.26
CA ASP A 88 27.23 -1.34 7.16
C ASP A 88 27.43 -0.91 8.62
N ASN A 89 28.08 0.24 8.86
CA ASN A 89 28.18 0.85 10.19
C ASN A 89 27.06 1.88 10.39
N MET A 90 26.05 1.49 11.14
CA MET A 90 24.84 2.31 11.40
C MET A 90 25.15 3.66 12.05
N GLU A 91 26.15 3.73 12.93
CA GLU A 91 26.55 4.99 13.58
C GLU A 91 27.19 5.95 12.56
N ASN A 92 28.12 5.44 11.73
CA ASN A 92 28.75 6.20 10.66
C ASN A 92 27.73 6.72 9.65
N LEU A 93 26.81 5.84 9.17
CA LEU A 93 25.73 6.20 8.26
C LEU A 93 24.81 7.28 8.86
N SER A 94 24.42 7.11 10.12
CA SER A 94 23.52 8.04 10.82
C SER A 94 24.15 9.42 11.03
N GLU A 95 25.42 9.47 11.45
CA GLU A 95 26.15 10.72 11.63
C GLU A 95 26.29 11.47 10.30
N ARG A 96 26.79 10.79 9.26
CA ARG A 96 27.03 11.42 7.96
C ARG A 96 25.73 11.84 7.28
N GLY A 97 24.70 11.01 7.29
CA GLY A 97 23.37 11.36 6.79
C GLY A 97 22.77 12.57 7.51
N SER A 98 22.90 12.62 8.84
CA SER A 98 22.44 13.78 9.64
C SER A 98 23.22 15.05 9.29
N ARG A 99 24.51 14.98 9.04
CA ARG A 99 25.34 16.14 8.63
C ARG A 99 24.90 16.66 7.27
N VAL A 100 24.62 15.78 6.29
CA VAL A 100 24.12 16.18 4.96
C VAL A 100 22.78 16.85 5.09
N ARG A 101 21.83 16.25 5.81
CA ARG A 101 20.49 16.85 6.01
C ARG A 101 20.55 18.21 6.70
N ARG A 102 21.38 18.38 7.73
CA ARG A 102 21.60 19.68 8.39
C ARG A 102 22.14 20.73 7.42
N LEU A 103 23.08 20.35 6.56
CA LEU A 103 23.58 21.26 5.52
C LEU A 103 22.44 21.70 4.60
N ILE A 104 21.63 20.75 4.07
CA ILE A 104 20.49 21.07 3.21
C ILE A 104 19.45 21.96 3.92
N TYR A 105 19.15 21.70 5.17
CA TYR A 105 18.22 22.54 5.94
C TYR A 105 18.72 23.99 6.16
N SER A 106 20.02 24.19 6.19
CA SER A 106 20.62 25.53 6.34
C SER A 106 20.65 26.34 5.03
N LEU A 107 20.39 25.71 3.89
CA LEU A 107 20.35 26.40 2.60
C LEU A 107 19.09 27.26 2.45
N GLU A 108 19.23 28.42 1.83
CA GLU A 108 18.12 29.21 1.32
C GLU A 108 17.93 28.93 -0.17
N PHE A 109 16.68 28.80 -0.59
CA PHE A 109 16.33 28.64 -2.00
C PHE A 109 16.73 29.89 -2.80
N PRO A 110 17.17 29.73 -4.06
CA PRO A 110 17.25 30.85 -5.00
C PRO A 110 15.92 31.60 -5.07
N ARG A 111 15.98 32.94 -5.12
CA ARG A 111 14.78 33.80 -5.08
C ARG A 111 13.75 33.45 -6.14
N GLY A 112 14.19 33.16 -7.38
CA GLY A 112 13.29 32.79 -8.48
C GLY A 112 12.51 31.50 -8.21
N VAL A 113 13.13 30.51 -7.54
CA VAL A 113 12.46 29.25 -7.15
C VAL A 113 11.36 29.54 -6.12
N VAL A 114 11.66 30.35 -5.10
CA VAL A 114 10.68 30.74 -4.06
C VAL A 114 9.49 31.46 -4.68
N GLU A 115 9.75 32.46 -5.55
CA GLU A 115 8.71 33.26 -6.19
C GLU A 115 7.76 32.39 -7.02
N GLU A 116 8.27 31.43 -7.80
CA GLU A 116 7.43 30.53 -8.61
C GLU A 116 6.63 29.54 -7.74
N ILE A 117 7.21 28.95 -6.70
CA ILE A 117 6.49 28.05 -5.77
C ILE A 117 5.34 28.82 -5.08
N ILE A 118 5.62 30.03 -4.56
CA ILE A 118 4.60 30.86 -3.90
C ILE A 118 3.50 31.27 -4.88
N LYS A 119 3.85 31.63 -6.09
CA LYS A 119 2.89 31.97 -7.16
C LYS A 119 1.98 30.79 -7.47
N GLY A 120 2.53 29.56 -7.57
CA GLY A 120 1.77 28.34 -7.73
C GLY A 120 0.82 28.09 -6.56
N TYR A 121 1.29 28.21 -5.32
CA TYR A 121 0.46 28.04 -4.13
C TYR A 121 -0.67 29.07 -4.03
N ARG A 122 -0.39 30.35 -4.31
CA ARG A 122 -1.43 31.40 -4.38
C ARG A 122 -2.50 31.10 -5.42
N LYS A 123 -2.13 30.47 -6.56
CA LYS A 123 -3.11 30.05 -7.56
C LYS A 123 -4.00 28.91 -7.01
N LEU A 124 -3.46 27.95 -6.26
CA LEU A 124 -4.27 26.93 -5.56
C LEU A 124 -5.20 27.58 -4.52
N CYS A 125 -4.71 28.54 -3.76
CA CYS A 125 -5.53 29.27 -2.79
C CYS A 125 -6.69 30.04 -3.44
N LYS A 126 -6.51 30.55 -4.66
CA LYS A 126 -7.61 31.18 -5.42
C LYS A 126 -8.67 30.18 -5.87
N GLU A 127 -8.27 28.94 -6.15
CA GLU A 127 -9.17 27.87 -6.61
C GLU A 127 -9.94 27.23 -5.44
N TYR A 128 -9.28 27.00 -4.30
CA TYR A 128 -9.81 26.19 -3.19
C TYR A 128 -10.08 26.97 -1.87
N GLY A 129 -9.70 28.21 -1.79
CA GLY A 129 -9.88 29.08 -0.61
C GLY A 129 -8.56 29.53 0.02
N GLU A 130 -8.63 30.56 0.87
CA GLU A 130 -7.47 31.07 1.58
C GLU A 130 -6.84 29.99 2.47
N ASP A 131 -5.50 29.99 2.56
CA ASP A 131 -4.71 29.02 3.33
C ASP A 131 -5.04 27.56 3.03
N THR A 132 -5.28 27.28 1.74
CA THR A 132 -5.52 25.90 1.26
C THR A 132 -4.45 24.95 1.77
N ASP A 133 -4.88 23.86 2.40
CA ASP A 133 -4.01 22.78 2.84
C ASP A 133 -3.51 21.94 1.67
N VAL A 134 -2.21 21.65 1.68
CA VAL A 134 -1.56 20.85 0.64
C VAL A 134 -0.75 19.70 1.21
N ALA A 135 -0.64 18.63 0.44
CA ALA A 135 0.37 17.59 0.60
C ALA A 135 1.62 17.98 -0.20
N VAL A 136 2.78 17.84 0.42
CA VAL A 136 4.09 18.03 -0.21
C VAL A 136 4.77 16.67 -0.28
N ARG A 137 4.85 16.13 -1.50
CA ARG A 137 5.28 14.74 -1.76
C ARG A 137 6.54 14.71 -2.61
N SER A 138 7.49 13.88 -2.25
CA SER A 138 8.67 13.61 -3.08
C SER A 138 8.30 12.76 -4.30
N SER A 139 8.96 13.05 -5.43
CA SER A 139 8.82 12.32 -6.69
C SER A 139 10.20 12.22 -7.35
N ALA A 140 10.86 11.08 -7.20
CA ALA A 140 12.20 10.88 -7.75
C ALA A 140 12.17 10.51 -9.23
N THR A 141 13.23 10.87 -9.94
CA THR A 141 13.39 10.53 -11.37
C THR A 141 13.72 9.05 -11.60
N ALA A 142 14.08 8.32 -10.54
CA ALA A 142 14.45 6.91 -10.60
C ALA A 142 13.55 6.02 -9.72
N GLU A 143 12.35 6.47 -9.33
CA GLU A 143 11.49 5.80 -8.35
C GLU A 143 10.92 4.46 -8.86
N ASP A 144 10.56 4.38 -10.14
CA ASP A 144 9.87 3.25 -10.76
C ASP A 144 10.71 2.59 -11.88
N LEU A 145 12.03 2.48 -11.68
CA LEU A 145 12.86 1.76 -12.64
C LEU A 145 12.61 0.23 -12.53
N PRO A 146 12.52 -0.49 -13.66
CA PRO A 146 12.28 -1.95 -13.66
C PRO A 146 13.32 -2.76 -12.86
N THR A 147 14.52 -2.20 -12.68
CA THR A 147 15.65 -2.86 -12.00
C THR A 147 15.94 -2.31 -10.60
N ALA A 148 15.26 -1.22 -10.18
CA ALA A 148 15.52 -0.55 -8.91
C ALA A 148 14.28 0.25 -8.46
N SER A 149 13.59 -0.24 -7.43
CA SER A 149 12.48 0.47 -6.80
C SER A 149 12.97 1.28 -5.60
N PHE A 150 12.72 2.60 -5.62
CA PHE A 150 12.91 3.49 -4.47
C PHE A 150 11.63 3.62 -3.62
N ALA A 151 10.70 2.67 -3.75
CA ALA A 151 9.46 2.68 -3.01
C ALA A 151 9.70 2.72 -1.49
N GLY A 152 8.91 3.52 -0.78
CA GLY A 152 8.98 3.63 0.68
C GLY A 152 10.19 4.40 1.26
N GLN A 153 11.08 4.94 0.43
CA GLN A 153 12.29 5.63 0.90
C GLN A 153 12.15 7.15 1.00
N GLN A 154 11.00 7.69 0.62
CA GLN A 154 10.78 9.12 0.47
C GLN A 154 9.65 9.60 1.38
N GLU A 155 9.72 10.87 1.77
CA GLU A 155 8.83 11.45 2.76
C GLU A 155 7.68 12.22 2.11
N THR A 156 6.52 12.21 2.78
CA THR A 156 5.34 13.02 2.46
C THR A 156 4.99 13.88 3.66
N TYR A 157 4.76 15.16 3.43
CA TYR A 157 4.33 16.12 4.45
C TYR A 157 2.90 16.53 4.20
N LEU A 158 2.01 16.21 5.14
CA LEU A 158 0.58 16.46 5.06
C LEU A 158 0.19 17.73 5.84
N ASN A 159 -0.99 18.28 5.51
CA ASN A 159 -1.55 19.44 6.21
C ASN A 159 -0.62 20.68 6.24
N ILE A 160 0.06 20.93 5.13
CA ILE A 160 0.92 22.11 5.01
C ILE A 160 0.06 23.31 4.61
N ARG A 161 0.17 24.41 5.37
CA ARG A 161 -0.59 25.65 5.15
C ARG A 161 0.33 26.87 5.22
N GLY A 162 0.05 27.83 4.35
CA GLY A 162 0.80 29.08 4.27
C GLY A 162 2.15 28.96 3.57
N GLU A 163 2.61 30.08 3.04
CA GLU A 163 3.79 30.17 2.16
C GLU A 163 5.08 29.72 2.87
N TYR A 164 5.27 30.16 4.11
CA TYR A 164 6.49 29.81 4.86
C TYR A 164 6.57 28.30 5.14
N ALA A 165 5.47 27.71 5.64
CA ALA A 165 5.43 26.28 5.92
C ALA A 165 5.63 25.44 4.66
N LEU A 166 5.08 25.89 3.52
CA LEU A 166 5.28 25.24 2.22
C LEU A 166 6.76 25.22 1.82
N ILE A 167 7.45 26.35 1.87
CA ILE A 167 8.88 26.42 1.53
C ILE A 167 9.71 25.52 2.47
N GLN A 168 9.40 25.51 3.77
CA GLN A 168 10.08 24.60 4.72
C GLN A 168 9.79 23.12 4.42
N ALA A 169 8.58 22.77 4.01
CA ALA A 169 8.23 21.41 3.60
C ALA A 169 8.98 21.01 2.31
N CYS A 170 9.10 21.89 1.32
CA CYS A 170 9.90 21.66 0.12
C CYS A 170 11.38 21.39 0.46
N LYS A 171 11.95 22.19 1.36
CA LYS A 171 13.33 22.00 1.84
C LYS A 171 13.52 20.63 2.50
N ARG A 172 12.58 20.24 3.39
CA ARG A 172 12.59 18.91 4.03
C ARG A 172 12.43 17.78 2.99
N CYS A 173 11.59 17.98 1.99
CA CYS A 173 11.40 17.03 0.91
C CYS A 173 12.72 16.79 0.14
N PHE A 174 13.45 17.83 -0.23
CA PHE A 174 14.77 17.68 -0.87
C PHE A 174 15.80 17.00 0.04
N ALA A 175 15.76 17.29 1.35
CA ALA A 175 16.64 16.64 2.31
C ALA A 175 16.33 15.13 2.49
N SER A 176 15.10 14.68 2.21
CA SER A 176 14.71 13.27 2.33
C SER A 176 15.50 12.33 1.40
N LEU A 177 16.05 12.86 0.31
CA LEU A 177 16.94 12.11 -0.58
C LEU A 177 18.24 11.65 0.15
N PHE A 178 18.55 12.24 1.29
CA PHE A 178 19.71 11.92 2.13
C PHE A 178 19.31 11.35 3.50
N THR A 179 18.17 10.64 3.58
CA THR A 179 17.88 9.75 4.71
C THR A 179 18.86 8.58 4.72
N ASN A 180 19.06 7.97 5.89
CA ASN A 180 19.97 6.83 6.03
C ASN A 180 19.62 5.72 5.04
N ARG A 181 18.32 5.40 4.89
CA ARG A 181 17.80 4.42 3.92
C ARG A 181 18.17 4.78 2.48
N ALA A 182 17.88 6.02 2.08
CA ALA A 182 18.13 6.47 0.71
C ALA A 182 19.64 6.50 0.36
N ILE A 183 20.50 6.85 1.33
CA ILE A 183 21.95 6.80 1.17
C ILE A 183 22.41 5.35 1.03
N SER A 184 22.04 4.48 1.98
CA SER A 184 22.42 3.06 2.00
C SER A 184 21.97 2.35 0.72
N TYR A 185 20.71 2.54 0.30
CA TYR A 185 20.18 1.95 -0.93
C TYR A 185 21.01 2.34 -2.16
N ARG A 186 21.29 3.64 -2.37
CA ARG A 186 22.10 4.10 -3.51
C ARG A 186 23.51 3.52 -3.49
N THR A 187 24.13 3.48 -2.31
CA THR A 187 25.49 2.92 -2.16
C THR A 187 25.52 1.43 -2.50
N HIS A 188 24.60 0.62 -1.95
CA HIS A 188 24.52 -0.82 -2.25
C HIS A 188 24.24 -1.12 -3.73
N ARG A 189 23.52 -0.23 -4.42
CA ARG A 189 23.22 -0.36 -5.85
C ARG A 189 24.27 0.28 -6.75
N GLY A 190 25.28 0.93 -6.20
CA GLY A 190 26.35 1.59 -6.96
C GLY A 190 25.93 2.86 -7.70
N PHE A 191 24.81 3.51 -7.27
CA PHE A 191 24.38 4.79 -7.83
C PHE A 191 25.18 5.95 -7.23
N ASP A 192 25.62 6.90 -8.05
CA ASP A 192 26.11 8.19 -7.58
C ASP A 192 24.99 8.94 -6.86
N HIS A 193 25.29 9.59 -5.72
CA HIS A 193 24.30 10.27 -4.89
C HIS A 193 23.60 11.44 -5.59
N PHE A 194 24.15 11.98 -6.67
CA PHE A 194 23.59 13.09 -7.46
C PHE A 194 23.01 12.65 -8.81
N GLN A 195 23.08 11.36 -9.14
CA GLN A 195 22.48 10.81 -10.36
C GLN A 195 20.96 10.76 -10.26
N VAL A 196 20.44 10.61 -9.05
CA VAL A 196 19.00 10.66 -8.78
C VAL A 196 18.61 12.09 -8.39
N ALA A 197 17.72 12.69 -9.14
CA ALA A 197 17.16 13.99 -8.83
C ALA A 197 15.76 13.86 -8.23
N LEU A 198 15.34 14.87 -7.47
CA LEU A 198 14.04 14.91 -6.82
C LEU A 198 13.21 16.07 -7.34
N SER A 199 12.00 15.77 -7.71
CA SER A 199 10.89 16.71 -7.90
C SER A 199 9.97 16.66 -6.68
N ILE A 200 9.16 17.68 -6.46
CA ILE A 200 8.20 17.74 -5.36
C ILE A 200 6.81 17.98 -5.93
N GLY A 201 5.86 17.12 -5.59
CA GLY A 201 4.44 17.33 -5.86
C GLY A 201 3.79 18.16 -4.75
N ILE A 202 3.18 19.27 -5.11
CA ILE A 202 2.35 20.09 -4.22
C ILE A 202 0.91 19.90 -4.66
N GLN A 203 0.15 19.11 -3.91
CA GLN A 203 -1.19 18.69 -4.25
C GLN A 203 -2.19 19.15 -3.19
N LYS A 204 -3.38 19.63 -3.63
CA LYS A 204 -4.48 19.94 -2.71
C LYS A 204 -4.82 18.73 -1.84
N MET A 205 -4.84 18.92 -0.53
CA MET A 205 -5.24 17.87 0.41
C MET A 205 -6.72 17.50 0.25
N VAL A 206 -7.00 16.20 0.19
CA VAL A 206 -8.34 15.65 0.36
C VAL A 206 -8.58 15.45 1.86
N ARG A 207 -9.67 16.00 2.39
CA ARG A 207 -9.96 15.99 3.83
C ARG A 207 -10.50 14.64 4.32
N SER A 208 -9.73 13.59 4.04
CA SER A 208 -10.05 12.24 4.50
C SER A 208 -9.92 12.05 6.02
N ASP A 209 -9.22 12.96 6.70
CA ASP A 209 -9.23 13.05 8.17
C ASP A 209 -10.64 13.16 8.76
N LYS A 210 -11.62 13.63 7.97
CA LYS A 210 -13.05 13.73 8.31
C LYS A 210 -13.94 12.67 7.64
N ALA A 211 -13.35 11.78 6.85
CA ALA A 211 -14.02 10.69 6.16
C ALA A 211 -13.15 9.43 6.16
N CYS A 212 -12.74 8.97 4.97
CA CYS A 212 -11.98 7.73 4.80
C CYS A 212 -11.00 7.83 3.62
N SER A 213 -10.06 6.90 3.59
CA SER A 213 -9.11 6.73 2.49
C SER A 213 -8.68 5.28 2.40
N GLY A 214 -7.99 4.94 1.33
CA GLY A 214 -7.54 3.58 1.13
C GLY A 214 -6.66 3.38 -0.10
N VAL A 215 -6.48 2.13 -0.43
CA VAL A 215 -5.82 1.68 -1.65
C VAL A 215 -6.72 0.73 -2.42
N MET A 216 -6.56 0.67 -3.72
CA MET A 216 -7.22 -0.32 -4.55
C MET A 216 -6.26 -0.89 -5.59
N PHE A 217 -6.44 -2.16 -5.89
CA PHE A 217 -5.70 -2.88 -6.90
C PHE A 217 -6.64 -3.34 -7.99
N THR A 218 -6.23 -3.22 -9.25
CA THR A 218 -7.08 -3.67 -10.36
C THR A 218 -6.92 -5.17 -10.67
N MET A 219 -6.47 -5.93 -9.70
CA MET A 219 -6.43 -7.39 -9.70
C MET A 219 -6.44 -7.89 -8.25
N ASP A 220 -6.70 -9.18 -8.03
CA ASP A 220 -6.48 -9.77 -6.71
C ASP A 220 -4.98 -9.88 -6.42
N THR A 221 -4.56 -9.31 -5.30
CA THR A 221 -3.14 -9.24 -4.91
C THR A 221 -2.57 -10.57 -4.45
N GLU A 222 -3.40 -11.56 -4.12
CA GLU A 222 -2.95 -12.89 -3.68
C GLU A 222 -2.81 -13.86 -4.85
N SER A 223 -3.88 -14.08 -5.59
CA SER A 223 -3.90 -15.02 -6.70
C SER A 223 -3.37 -14.43 -8.00
N GLY A 224 -3.45 -13.11 -8.18
CA GLY A 224 -3.19 -12.45 -9.45
C GLY A 224 -4.42 -12.45 -10.39
N PHE A 225 -5.62 -12.80 -9.88
CA PHE A 225 -6.83 -12.87 -10.71
C PHE A 225 -7.18 -11.48 -11.29
N PRO A 226 -7.23 -11.35 -12.65
CA PRO A 226 -7.28 -10.04 -13.31
C PRO A 226 -8.67 -9.42 -13.39
N HIS A 227 -9.74 -10.18 -13.11
CA HIS A 227 -11.11 -9.71 -13.37
C HIS A 227 -11.80 -9.10 -12.14
N VAL A 228 -11.05 -8.69 -11.12
CA VAL A 228 -11.56 -7.96 -9.96
C VAL A 228 -10.84 -6.65 -9.75
N VAL A 229 -11.53 -5.71 -9.08
CA VAL A 229 -10.91 -4.61 -8.38
C VAL A 229 -11.00 -4.90 -6.88
N TYR A 230 -9.86 -4.98 -6.21
CA TYR A 230 -9.74 -5.15 -4.77
C TYR A 230 -9.56 -3.79 -4.13
N ILE A 231 -10.50 -3.37 -3.30
CA ILE A 231 -10.51 -2.05 -2.65
C ILE A 231 -10.38 -2.27 -1.15
N THR A 232 -9.45 -1.55 -0.51
CA THR A 232 -9.34 -1.53 0.95
C THR A 232 -9.38 -0.11 1.46
N GLY A 233 -9.86 0.09 2.70
CA GLY A 233 -9.90 1.41 3.27
C GLY A 233 -10.25 1.46 4.75
N SER A 234 -10.01 2.63 5.35
CA SER A 234 -10.33 2.91 6.75
C SER A 234 -10.63 4.40 6.95
N TYR A 235 -11.15 4.73 8.12
CA TYR A 235 -11.37 6.12 8.51
C TYR A 235 -10.05 6.87 8.64
N GLY A 236 -10.06 8.16 8.27
CA GLY A 236 -8.94 9.06 8.41
C GLY A 236 -7.98 9.08 7.23
N LEU A 237 -6.77 9.58 7.46
CA LEU A 237 -5.69 9.67 6.49
C LEU A 237 -5.10 8.28 6.20
N GLY A 238 -4.70 8.02 4.95
CA GLY A 238 -4.30 6.71 4.44
C GLY A 238 -3.00 6.12 5.00
N GLU A 239 -2.22 6.90 5.73
CA GLU A 239 -0.91 6.47 6.23
C GLU A 239 -0.99 5.21 7.12
N ASN A 240 -2.00 5.10 7.98
CA ASN A 240 -2.21 3.90 8.81
C ASN A 240 -2.50 2.63 7.99
N ILE A 241 -3.07 2.75 6.80
CA ILE A 241 -3.34 1.61 5.90
C ILE A 241 -2.04 1.17 5.25
N VAL A 242 -1.30 2.11 4.68
CA VAL A 242 -0.02 1.85 4.01
C VAL A 242 1.02 1.26 4.99
N GLN A 243 1.03 1.75 6.23
CA GLN A 243 1.89 1.22 7.29
C GLN A 243 1.38 -0.10 7.91
N GLY A 244 0.15 -0.54 7.59
CA GLY A 244 -0.44 -1.75 8.14
C GLY A 244 -0.77 -1.71 9.63
N VAL A 245 -0.98 -0.52 10.17
CA VAL A 245 -1.29 -0.30 11.60
C VAL A 245 -2.69 -0.77 11.96
N ILE A 246 -3.58 -0.88 10.96
CA ILE A 246 -5.01 -1.19 11.13
C ILE A 246 -5.43 -2.33 10.21
N ASN A 247 -6.53 -2.99 10.58
CA ASN A 247 -7.24 -3.94 9.73
C ASN A 247 -8.37 -3.18 9.03
N PRO A 248 -8.25 -2.91 7.70
CA PRO A 248 -9.20 -2.10 6.94
C PRO A 248 -10.46 -2.87 6.57
N ASP A 249 -11.50 -2.18 6.08
CA ASP A 249 -12.57 -2.80 5.30
C ASP A 249 -12.02 -3.24 3.94
N GLU A 250 -12.55 -4.34 3.41
CA GLU A 250 -12.14 -4.92 2.13
C GLU A 250 -13.35 -5.18 1.24
N PHE A 251 -13.22 -4.86 -0.05
CA PHE A 251 -14.27 -5.03 -1.04
C PHE A 251 -13.69 -5.62 -2.32
N TYR A 252 -14.36 -6.65 -2.84
CA TYR A 252 -14.06 -7.22 -4.16
C TYR A 252 -15.16 -6.87 -5.14
N VAL A 253 -14.79 -6.27 -6.26
CA VAL A 253 -15.70 -5.86 -7.32
C VAL A 253 -15.35 -6.58 -8.60
N PHE A 254 -16.27 -7.35 -9.14
CA PHE A 254 -16.06 -8.13 -10.37
C PHE A 254 -16.21 -7.25 -11.60
N LYS A 255 -15.11 -7.01 -12.32
CA LYS A 255 -15.03 -6.06 -13.45
C LYS A 255 -16.05 -6.34 -14.56
N PRO A 256 -16.27 -7.60 -15.02
CA PRO A 256 -17.22 -7.87 -16.10
C PRO A 256 -18.66 -7.43 -15.81
N CYS A 257 -19.05 -7.34 -14.54
CA CYS A 257 -20.39 -6.92 -14.14
C CYS A 257 -20.57 -5.39 -14.05
N LEU A 258 -19.47 -4.60 -14.07
CA LEU A 258 -19.54 -3.13 -13.95
C LEU A 258 -20.31 -2.47 -15.10
N SER A 259 -20.28 -3.04 -16.29
CA SER A 259 -20.99 -2.53 -17.47
C SER A 259 -22.37 -3.20 -17.68
N GLN A 260 -22.73 -4.16 -16.82
CA GLN A 260 -23.96 -4.93 -16.91
C GLN A 260 -24.89 -4.56 -15.73
N ASN A 261 -26.15 -4.87 -15.87
CA ASN A 261 -27.16 -4.55 -14.83
C ASN A 261 -27.16 -5.59 -13.69
N TYR A 262 -25.98 -6.10 -13.31
CA TYR A 262 -25.79 -7.03 -12.20
C TYR A 262 -25.09 -6.36 -11.04
N LYS A 263 -25.24 -6.89 -9.81
CA LYS A 263 -24.47 -6.45 -8.66
C LYS A 263 -23.00 -6.85 -8.84
N PRO A 264 -22.08 -5.87 -8.98
CA PRO A 264 -20.67 -6.20 -9.26
C PRO A 264 -19.86 -6.48 -7.99
N ILE A 265 -20.36 -6.09 -6.80
CA ILE A 265 -19.67 -6.32 -5.52
C ILE A 265 -19.90 -7.77 -5.13
N ILE A 266 -18.83 -8.56 -5.14
CA ILE A 266 -18.89 -10.01 -4.86
C ILE A 266 -18.47 -10.36 -3.44
N GLN A 267 -17.78 -9.45 -2.73
CA GLN A 267 -17.40 -9.67 -1.33
C GLN A 267 -17.22 -8.34 -0.61
N LYS A 268 -17.67 -8.30 0.66
CA LYS A 268 -17.44 -7.22 1.61
C LYS A 268 -16.96 -7.81 2.93
N THR A 269 -15.84 -7.31 3.46
CA THR A 269 -15.30 -7.72 4.77
C THR A 269 -15.15 -6.50 5.65
N LEU A 270 -15.77 -6.53 6.82
CA LEU A 270 -15.69 -5.44 7.78
C LEU A 270 -14.38 -5.57 8.59
N GLY A 271 -13.55 -4.52 8.54
CA GLY A 271 -12.32 -4.42 9.32
C GLY A 271 -12.56 -3.95 10.76
N THR A 272 -11.59 -4.19 11.64
CA THR A 272 -11.67 -3.73 13.05
C THR A 272 -11.49 -2.23 13.21
N LYS A 273 -10.75 -1.58 12.32
CA LYS A 273 -10.57 -0.12 12.22
C LYS A 273 -10.38 0.57 13.58
N GLU A 274 -9.43 0.11 14.38
CA GLU A 274 -9.32 0.49 15.80
C GLU A 274 -8.99 1.96 16.00
N ILE A 275 -8.15 2.53 15.12
CA ILE A 275 -7.70 3.92 15.17
C ILE A 275 -7.86 4.59 13.81
N LYS A 276 -7.93 5.91 13.81
CA LYS A 276 -7.89 6.75 12.60
C LYS A 276 -6.90 7.88 12.77
N MET A 277 -6.18 8.22 11.70
CA MET A 277 -5.27 9.35 11.68
C MET A 277 -6.02 10.62 11.25
N VAL A 278 -5.87 11.66 12.03
CA VAL A 278 -6.51 12.97 11.81
C VAL A 278 -5.48 14.09 11.90
N TYR A 279 -5.82 15.28 11.44
CA TYR A 279 -4.98 16.46 11.67
C TYR A 279 -4.83 16.73 13.17
N ALA A 280 -3.61 17.02 13.59
CA ALA A 280 -3.33 17.46 14.95
C ALA A 280 -3.71 18.94 15.14
N MET A 281 -3.94 19.36 16.38
CA MET A 281 -4.08 20.77 16.73
C MET A 281 -2.71 21.47 16.68
N GLU A 282 -2.71 22.80 16.60
CA GLU A 282 -1.47 23.59 16.64
C GLU A 282 -0.59 23.17 17.82
N GLY A 283 0.69 22.88 17.56
CA GLY A 283 1.67 22.47 18.56
C GLY A 283 1.86 20.97 18.77
N GLU A 284 1.01 20.10 18.21
CA GLU A 284 1.07 18.62 18.39
C GLU A 284 1.67 17.85 17.18
N GLY A 285 2.32 18.54 16.25
CA GLY A 285 2.73 17.99 14.96
C GLY A 285 1.65 18.19 13.90
N SER A 286 1.80 17.54 12.73
CA SER A 286 0.85 17.71 11.61
C SER A 286 -0.36 16.77 11.69
N THR A 287 -0.17 15.57 12.24
CA THR A 287 -1.19 14.49 12.34
C THR A 287 -1.08 13.74 13.66
N LYS A 288 -2.17 13.07 14.08
CA LYS A 288 -2.21 12.19 15.24
C LYS A 288 -3.23 11.06 15.06
N ASN A 289 -3.01 9.96 15.75
CA ASN A 289 -3.96 8.85 15.83
C ASN A 289 -4.94 9.04 16.97
N ILE A 290 -6.23 8.80 16.70
CA ILE A 290 -7.31 8.78 17.69
C ILE A 290 -8.13 7.49 17.56
N PRO A 291 -8.75 6.98 18.65
CA PRO A 291 -9.62 5.82 18.56
C PRO A 291 -10.84 6.07 17.66
N VAL A 292 -11.25 5.05 16.93
CA VAL A 292 -12.53 5.03 16.18
C VAL A 292 -13.66 4.64 17.13
N SER A 293 -14.80 5.32 17.04
CA SER A 293 -15.97 5.02 17.87
C SER A 293 -16.55 3.63 17.57
N LEU A 294 -17.21 2.99 18.53
CA LEU A 294 -17.87 1.70 18.32
C LEU A 294 -18.92 1.75 17.20
N GLN A 295 -19.62 2.86 17.09
CA GLN A 295 -20.61 3.06 16.02
C GLN A 295 -19.96 3.13 14.63
N GLU A 296 -18.80 3.78 14.48
CA GLU A 296 -18.05 3.81 13.23
C GLU A 296 -17.45 2.43 12.91
N LYS A 297 -16.90 1.73 13.89
CA LYS A 297 -16.32 0.38 13.70
C LYS A 297 -17.32 -0.64 13.17
N SER A 298 -18.61 -0.51 13.55
CA SER A 298 -19.67 -1.42 13.13
C SER A 298 -20.25 -1.14 11.74
N LYS A 299 -19.72 -0.14 11.01
CA LYS A 299 -20.18 0.23 9.67
C LYS A 299 -19.06 0.13 8.66
N PHE A 300 -19.42 -0.17 7.42
CA PHE A 300 -18.50 0.00 6.30
C PHE A 300 -18.21 1.49 6.07
N ILE A 301 -17.00 1.77 5.62
CA ILE A 301 -16.53 3.15 5.35
C ILE A 301 -17.08 3.75 4.05
N LEU A 302 -17.57 2.92 3.14
CA LEU A 302 -18.08 3.28 1.82
C LEU A 302 -19.47 2.71 1.62
N GLU A 303 -20.31 3.49 0.90
CA GLU A 303 -21.57 3.01 0.35
C GLU A 303 -21.35 2.22 -0.96
N GLU A 304 -22.32 1.41 -1.38
CA GLU A 304 -22.18 0.55 -2.57
C GLU A 304 -21.90 1.34 -3.85
N GLU A 305 -22.54 2.50 -4.02
CA GLU A 305 -22.31 3.38 -5.16
C GLU A 305 -20.88 3.95 -5.19
N GLU A 306 -20.31 4.20 -4.02
CA GLU A 306 -18.93 4.68 -3.89
C GLU A 306 -17.93 3.59 -4.22
N ILE A 307 -18.17 2.36 -3.76
CA ILE A 307 -17.36 1.17 -4.10
C ILE A 307 -17.37 0.93 -5.61
N ILE A 308 -18.55 0.95 -6.23
CA ILE A 308 -18.72 0.76 -7.68
C ILE A 308 -17.98 1.87 -8.45
N ARG A 309 -18.09 3.13 -8.01
CA ARG A 309 -17.42 4.26 -8.64
C ARG A 309 -15.90 4.14 -8.59
N LEU A 310 -15.34 3.76 -7.44
CA LEU A 310 -13.91 3.51 -7.32
C LEU A 310 -13.47 2.37 -8.24
N ALA A 311 -14.23 1.28 -8.31
CA ALA A 311 -13.93 0.17 -9.21
C ALA A 311 -13.97 0.58 -10.69
N GLN A 312 -14.95 1.38 -11.09
CA GLN A 312 -15.01 1.96 -12.45
C GLN A 312 -13.77 2.81 -12.76
N TRP A 313 -13.35 3.66 -11.82
CA TRP A 313 -12.13 4.45 -11.98
C TRP A 313 -10.89 3.57 -12.10
N GLY A 314 -10.81 2.51 -11.27
CA GLY A 314 -9.74 1.52 -11.36
C GLY A 314 -9.63 0.90 -12.76
N VAL A 315 -10.75 0.49 -13.35
CA VAL A 315 -10.80 -0.06 -14.71
C VAL A 315 -10.38 0.96 -15.76
N ILE A 316 -10.89 2.20 -15.68
CA ILE A 316 -10.51 3.29 -16.60
C ILE A 316 -8.98 3.55 -16.56
N ILE A 317 -8.41 3.58 -15.36
CA ILE A 317 -6.97 3.78 -15.18
C ILE A 317 -6.19 2.59 -15.75
N GLU A 318 -6.57 1.36 -15.42
CA GLU A 318 -5.94 0.12 -15.93
C GLU A 318 -5.96 0.08 -17.47
N GLU A 319 -7.10 0.37 -18.08
CA GLU A 319 -7.24 0.37 -19.55
C GLU A 319 -6.32 1.41 -20.20
N HIS A 320 -6.24 2.62 -19.62
CA HIS A 320 -5.37 3.68 -20.10
C HIS A 320 -3.89 3.26 -20.06
N TYR A 321 -3.42 2.77 -18.91
CA TYR A 321 -2.02 2.38 -18.75
C TYR A 321 -1.69 1.12 -19.55
N SER A 322 -2.60 0.14 -19.64
CA SER A 322 -2.43 -1.06 -20.47
C SER A 322 -2.32 -0.72 -21.96
N LYS A 323 -3.18 0.17 -22.46
CA LYS A 323 -3.11 0.66 -23.84
C LYS A 323 -1.79 1.35 -24.13
N ARG A 324 -1.30 2.14 -23.19
CA ARG A 324 -0.04 2.87 -23.32
C ARG A 324 1.18 1.95 -23.27
N ALA A 325 1.17 0.95 -22.40
CA ALA A 325 2.23 -0.05 -22.27
C ALA A 325 2.22 -1.10 -23.40
N GLY A 326 1.10 -1.26 -24.11
CA GLY A 326 0.89 -2.28 -25.14
C GLY A 326 0.68 -3.70 -24.59
N ASN A 327 0.52 -3.86 -23.27
CA ASN A 327 0.24 -5.11 -22.57
C ASN A 327 -0.64 -4.87 -21.35
N TYR A 328 -1.22 -5.93 -20.80
CA TYR A 328 -2.00 -5.85 -19.55
C TYR A 328 -1.14 -5.29 -18.41
N THR A 329 -1.59 -4.20 -17.83
CA THR A 329 -0.88 -3.45 -16.78
C THR A 329 -1.83 -3.19 -15.62
N PRO A 330 -1.93 -4.11 -14.65
CA PRO A 330 -2.73 -3.88 -13.45
C PRO A 330 -2.13 -2.76 -12.61
N MET A 331 -2.99 -2.08 -11.86
CA MET A 331 -2.66 -0.83 -11.18
C MET A 331 -2.82 -0.95 -9.67
N ASP A 332 -1.92 -0.29 -8.94
CA ASP A 332 -1.97 0.04 -7.52
C ASP A 332 -2.36 1.52 -7.40
N ILE A 333 -3.46 1.82 -6.73
CA ILE A 333 -4.11 3.14 -6.74
C ILE A 333 -4.44 3.57 -5.31
N GLU A 334 -3.94 4.74 -4.90
CA GLU A 334 -4.35 5.39 -3.66
C GLU A 334 -5.59 6.24 -3.90
N TRP A 335 -6.57 6.15 -3.02
CA TRP A 335 -7.81 6.92 -3.09
C TRP A 335 -8.19 7.55 -1.75
N ALA A 336 -9.00 8.60 -1.78
CA ALA A 336 -9.55 9.22 -0.58
C ALA A 336 -10.93 9.83 -0.83
N LYS A 337 -11.75 9.87 0.24
CA LYS A 337 -13.02 10.61 0.31
C LYS A 337 -12.83 11.89 1.09
N ASP A 338 -13.26 13.00 0.53
CA ASP A 338 -13.24 14.29 1.22
C ASP A 338 -14.45 14.43 2.14
N GLY A 339 -14.21 14.55 3.44
CA GLY A 339 -15.28 14.64 4.44
C GLY A 339 -16.03 15.98 4.46
N ILE A 340 -15.59 16.97 3.68
CA ILE A 340 -16.26 18.26 3.53
C ILE A 340 -17.19 18.23 2.30
N THR A 341 -16.65 17.82 1.16
CA THR A 341 -17.39 17.79 -0.11
C THR A 341 -18.09 16.46 -0.38
N GLN A 342 -17.77 15.41 0.38
CA GLN A 342 -18.23 14.02 0.19
C GLN A 342 -17.82 13.41 -1.17
N GLN A 343 -16.82 14.00 -1.83
CA GLN A 343 -16.33 13.53 -3.12
C GLN A 343 -15.17 12.55 -2.94
N LEU A 344 -15.13 11.56 -3.83
CA LEU A 344 -14.00 10.63 -3.96
C LEU A 344 -12.92 11.23 -4.86
N PHE A 345 -11.67 10.88 -4.58
CA PHE A 345 -10.51 11.28 -5.37
C PHE A 345 -9.49 10.15 -5.48
N VAL A 346 -8.82 10.07 -6.63
CA VAL A 346 -7.60 9.30 -6.82
C VAL A 346 -6.42 10.20 -6.45
N LEU A 347 -5.53 9.72 -5.60
CA LEU A 347 -4.38 10.46 -5.08
C LEU A 347 -3.06 10.07 -5.76
N GLN A 348 -2.94 8.84 -6.21
CA GLN A 348 -1.77 8.28 -6.89
C GLN A 348 -2.17 7.01 -7.62
N ALA A 349 -1.51 6.70 -8.74
CA ALA A 349 -1.58 5.41 -9.40
C ALA A 349 -0.20 5.00 -9.93
N ARG A 350 0.10 3.72 -9.83
CA ARG A 350 1.32 3.11 -10.39
C ARG A 350 1.03 1.70 -10.89
N PRO A 351 1.79 1.20 -11.89
CA PRO A 351 1.69 -0.20 -12.30
C PRO A 351 2.01 -1.14 -11.13
N GLU A 352 1.21 -2.19 -10.99
CA GLU A 352 1.53 -3.31 -10.11
C GLU A 352 2.60 -4.19 -10.79
N THR A 353 3.70 -4.49 -10.10
CA THR A 353 4.87 -5.14 -10.71
C THR A 353 5.20 -6.51 -10.11
N VAL A 354 4.53 -6.92 -9.04
CA VAL A 354 4.88 -8.14 -8.28
C VAL A 354 4.22 -9.37 -8.88
N LYS A 355 2.89 -9.37 -8.97
CA LYS A 355 2.13 -10.52 -9.47
C LYS A 355 1.98 -10.54 -10.98
N SER A 356 1.99 -9.37 -11.62
CA SER A 356 1.90 -9.27 -13.08
C SER A 356 3.07 -9.93 -13.84
N GLN A 357 4.22 -10.12 -13.18
CA GLN A 357 5.43 -10.76 -13.75
C GLN A 357 5.50 -12.27 -13.49
N ARG A 358 4.57 -12.85 -12.74
CA ARG A 358 4.59 -14.29 -12.44
C ARG A 358 4.29 -15.10 -13.69
N ASN A 359 5.11 -16.15 -13.93
CA ASN A 359 4.80 -17.09 -15.01
C ASN A 359 3.56 -17.92 -14.65
N MET A 360 2.42 -17.60 -15.27
CA MET A 360 1.12 -18.22 -15.02
C MET A 360 1.03 -19.66 -15.57
N ASN A 361 2.04 -20.13 -16.30
CA ASN A 361 2.05 -21.46 -16.91
C ASN A 361 2.52 -22.58 -15.96
N VAL A 362 3.06 -22.24 -14.79
CA VAL A 362 3.49 -23.22 -13.79
C VAL A 362 2.69 -23.04 -12.51
N LEU A 363 1.86 -24.03 -12.19
CA LEU A 363 1.13 -24.08 -10.94
C LEU A 363 1.98 -24.79 -9.87
N GLU A 364 2.37 -24.07 -8.82
CA GLU A 364 2.99 -24.64 -7.63
C GLU A 364 1.94 -24.76 -6.52
N THR A 365 1.72 -25.94 -6.00
CA THR A 365 0.81 -26.19 -4.89
C THR A 365 1.59 -26.74 -3.70
N TYR A 366 1.48 -26.06 -2.57
CA TYR A 366 2.09 -26.46 -1.31
C TYR A 366 1.07 -27.24 -0.48
N VAL A 367 1.41 -28.43 -0.05
CA VAL A 367 0.51 -29.32 0.69
C VAL A 367 1.19 -29.81 1.97
N LEU A 368 0.58 -29.52 3.13
CA LEU A 368 1.03 -30.12 4.40
C LEU A 368 0.79 -31.62 4.38
N LYS A 369 1.79 -32.42 4.76
CA LYS A 369 1.65 -33.89 4.90
C LYS A 369 0.94 -34.29 6.19
N GLU A 370 0.99 -33.45 7.17
CA GLU A 370 0.36 -33.66 8.48
C GLU A 370 -0.23 -32.35 9.03
N LYS A 371 -1.25 -32.44 9.86
CA LYS A 371 -1.84 -31.28 10.54
C LYS A 371 -1.32 -31.20 11.97
N GLY A 372 -0.73 -30.08 12.33
CA GLY A 372 -0.27 -29.76 13.67
C GLY A 372 -1.32 -29.02 14.50
N ARG A 373 -0.95 -28.68 15.73
CA ARG A 373 -1.74 -27.79 16.58
C ARG A 373 -1.62 -26.36 16.04
N ILE A 374 -2.76 -25.70 15.83
CA ILE A 374 -2.81 -24.30 15.42
C ILE A 374 -2.49 -23.42 16.64
N LEU A 375 -1.49 -22.56 16.51
CA LEU A 375 -1.08 -21.58 17.51
C LEU A 375 -1.68 -20.21 17.27
N ALA A 376 -1.71 -19.77 16.01
CA ALA A 376 -2.27 -18.50 15.60
C ALA A 376 -2.90 -18.60 14.22
N GLN A 377 -3.81 -17.69 13.93
CA GLN A 377 -4.42 -17.55 12.62
C GLN A 377 -4.57 -16.07 12.26
N GLY A 378 -4.49 -15.76 10.98
CA GLY A 378 -4.61 -14.39 10.45
C GLY A 378 -4.92 -14.40 8.96
N ARG A 379 -4.68 -13.31 8.28
CA ARG A 379 -4.80 -13.24 6.82
C ARG A 379 -3.58 -13.86 6.16
N SER A 380 -3.83 -14.74 5.21
CA SER A 380 -2.81 -15.36 4.37
C SER A 380 -2.21 -14.36 3.40
N VAL A 381 -0.91 -14.39 3.25
CA VAL A 381 -0.15 -13.62 2.24
C VAL A 381 0.77 -14.57 1.50
N GLY A 382 0.52 -14.71 0.23
CA GLY A 382 1.13 -15.74 -0.61
C GLY A 382 0.44 -17.11 -0.45
N GLU A 383 1.03 -18.14 -1.07
CA GLU A 383 0.46 -19.49 -1.18
C GLU A 383 1.44 -20.56 -0.69
N LYS A 384 2.51 -20.17 -0.06
CA LYS A 384 3.60 -21.05 0.36
C LYS A 384 3.47 -21.53 1.79
N ILE A 385 4.30 -22.50 2.11
CA ILE A 385 4.53 -22.97 3.48
C ILE A 385 5.98 -22.73 3.80
N GLY A 386 6.26 -22.22 5.00
CA GLY A 386 7.61 -22.03 5.51
C GLY A 386 7.69 -22.40 6.97
N ALA A 387 8.77 -23.05 7.38
CA ALA A 387 8.93 -23.53 8.74
C ALA A 387 10.33 -23.24 9.25
N GLY A 388 10.45 -22.95 10.54
CA GLY A 388 11.71 -22.66 11.18
C GLY A 388 11.60 -22.38 12.68
N PRO A 389 12.74 -22.11 13.33
CA PRO A 389 12.76 -21.62 14.71
C PRO A 389 12.00 -20.29 14.81
N VAL A 390 11.24 -20.11 15.86
CA VAL A 390 10.52 -18.85 16.14
C VAL A 390 11.50 -17.82 16.68
N HIS A 391 11.49 -16.62 16.10
CA HIS A 391 12.24 -15.49 16.59
C HIS A 391 11.34 -14.26 16.70
N ILE A 392 11.09 -13.83 17.94
CA ILE A 392 10.25 -12.67 18.22
C ILE A 392 11.12 -11.45 18.38
N LEU A 393 10.82 -10.42 17.59
CA LEU A 393 11.51 -9.14 17.66
C LEU A 393 10.50 -8.03 17.93
N SER A 394 10.82 -7.17 18.88
CA SER A 394 9.98 -6.04 19.24
C SER A 394 10.34 -4.75 18.48
N SER A 395 11.55 -4.69 17.93
CA SER A 395 12.08 -3.50 17.26
C SER A 395 13.07 -3.86 16.17
N ALA A 396 13.11 -3.08 15.11
CA ALA A 396 14.13 -3.16 14.05
C ALA A 396 15.57 -2.95 14.55
N LYS A 397 15.77 -2.49 15.78
CA LYS A 397 17.10 -2.37 16.41
C LYS A 397 17.70 -3.72 16.83
N GLU A 398 16.91 -4.79 16.83
CA GLU A 398 17.32 -6.14 17.25
C GLU A 398 17.61 -7.07 16.06
N ILE A 399 17.64 -6.51 14.84
CA ILE A 399 17.80 -7.25 13.57
C ILE A 399 19.03 -8.17 13.56
N ASP A 400 20.13 -7.76 14.18
CA ASP A 400 21.40 -8.50 14.21
C ASP A 400 21.28 -9.88 14.91
N GLN A 401 20.21 -10.10 15.66
CA GLN A 401 19.95 -11.36 16.35
C GLN A 401 19.26 -12.39 15.45
N PHE A 402 18.62 -11.95 14.35
CA PHE A 402 17.84 -12.80 13.46
C PHE A 402 18.71 -13.61 12.50
N LYS A 403 18.41 -14.90 12.36
CA LYS A 403 19.19 -15.84 11.53
C LYS A 403 18.38 -16.32 10.34
N LYS A 404 19.10 -16.62 9.26
CA LYS A 404 18.49 -17.20 8.04
C LYS A 404 17.70 -18.47 8.35
N GLY A 405 16.46 -18.52 7.87
CA GLY A 405 15.59 -19.69 8.03
C GLY A 405 14.75 -19.68 9.32
N GLU A 406 14.81 -18.61 10.10
CA GLU A 406 13.91 -18.42 11.25
C GLU A 406 12.55 -17.87 10.81
N VAL A 407 11.52 -18.10 11.60
CA VAL A 407 10.20 -17.49 11.46
C VAL A 407 10.20 -16.17 12.24
N LEU A 408 10.07 -15.07 11.52
CA LEU A 408 9.98 -13.74 12.11
C LEU A 408 8.60 -13.53 12.70
N VAL A 409 8.54 -13.18 13.97
CA VAL A 409 7.30 -12.84 14.67
C VAL A 409 7.42 -11.45 15.29
N THR A 410 6.47 -10.57 14.99
CA THR A 410 6.50 -9.19 15.48
C THR A 410 5.10 -8.58 15.52
N GLN A 411 4.93 -7.44 16.19
CA GLN A 411 3.65 -6.74 16.18
C GLN A 411 3.30 -6.18 14.79
N MET A 412 4.28 -5.58 14.11
CA MET A 412 4.17 -5.04 12.75
C MET A 412 5.56 -4.81 12.18
N THR A 413 5.68 -4.66 10.86
CA THR A 413 6.94 -4.31 10.19
C THR A 413 6.85 -2.95 9.52
N ASP A 414 8.00 -2.32 9.36
CA ASP A 414 8.24 -1.13 8.54
C ASP A 414 9.44 -1.38 7.60
N PRO A 415 9.80 -0.44 6.71
CA PRO A 415 10.89 -0.67 5.76
C PRO A 415 12.25 -1.02 6.34
N ASP A 416 12.51 -0.72 7.61
CA ASP A 416 13.78 -1.06 8.26
C ASP A 416 13.91 -2.57 8.54
N TRP A 417 12.82 -3.34 8.48
CA TRP A 417 12.80 -4.80 8.65
C TRP A 417 13.14 -5.60 7.39
N GLU A 418 13.17 -4.97 6.22
CA GLU A 418 13.38 -5.64 4.92
C GLU A 418 14.62 -6.57 4.88
N PRO A 419 15.78 -6.22 5.49
CA PRO A 419 16.97 -7.09 5.46
C PRO A 419 16.72 -8.48 6.06
N ILE A 420 16.01 -8.57 7.19
CA ILE A 420 15.71 -9.85 7.83
C ILE A 420 14.52 -10.56 7.21
N MET A 421 13.56 -9.82 6.68
CA MET A 421 12.45 -10.42 5.95
C MET A 421 12.94 -11.25 4.76
N LYS A 422 14.01 -10.82 4.07
CA LYS A 422 14.62 -11.55 2.94
C LYS A 422 15.19 -12.92 3.30
N ILE A 423 15.56 -13.13 4.54
CA ILE A 423 16.19 -14.38 5.01
C ILE A 423 15.26 -15.21 5.90
N ALA A 424 14.04 -14.72 6.18
CA ALA A 424 13.05 -15.42 6.98
C ALA A 424 12.47 -16.63 6.23
N ALA A 425 12.15 -17.70 6.97
CA ALA A 425 11.40 -18.86 6.45
C ALA A 425 9.90 -18.55 6.34
N GLY A 426 9.40 -17.69 7.22
CA GLY A 426 8.03 -17.21 7.24
C GLY A 426 7.91 -15.99 8.15
N ILE A 427 6.82 -15.26 8.02
CA ILE A 427 6.59 -14.02 8.77
C ILE A 427 5.20 -14.07 9.43
N VAL A 428 5.12 -13.62 10.67
CA VAL A 428 3.87 -13.52 11.43
C VAL A 428 3.78 -12.14 12.07
N THR A 429 2.67 -11.43 11.85
CA THR A 429 2.45 -10.13 12.49
C THR A 429 1.11 -10.08 13.22
N ASP A 430 1.08 -9.39 14.38
CA ASP A 430 -0.15 -9.20 15.14
C ASP A 430 -1.12 -8.27 14.44
N ARG A 431 -0.59 -7.27 13.75
CA ARG A 431 -1.36 -6.21 13.07
C ARG A 431 -1.11 -6.23 11.57
N GLY A 432 -2.03 -5.60 10.84
CA GLY A 432 -1.94 -5.40 9.41
C GLY A 432 -2.93 -6.25 8.62
N GLY A 433 -3.25 -5.77 7.42
CA GLY A 433 -4.02 -6.46 6.40
C GLY A 433 -3.16 -6.77 5.18
N ARG A 434 -3.78 -7.23 4.09
CA ARG A 434 -3.10 -7.61 2.83
C ARG A 434 -2.31 -6.50 2.16
N THR A 435 -2.51 -5.25 2.56
CA THR A 435 -1.85 -4.06 1.99
C THR A 435 -0.80 -3.45 2.91
N CYS A 436 -0.52 -4.08 4.07
CA CYS A 436 0.52 -3.60 4.98
C CYS A 436 1.94 -3.90 4.45
N HIS A 437 2.93 -3.25 5.02
CA HIS A 437 4.34 -3.42 4.64
C HIS A 437 4.78 -4.89 4.69
N ALA A 438 4.45 -5.62 5.76
CA ALA A 438 4.75 -7.05 5.87
C ALA A 438 4.19 -7.84 4.68
N ALA A 439 2.94 -7.58 4.29
CA ALA A 439 2.27 -8.26 3.20
C ALA A 439 2.89 -7.93 1.84
N ILE A 440 3.16 -6.64 1.57
CA ILE A 440 3.75 -6.19 0.30
C ILE A 440 5.13 -6.82 0.11
N ILE A 441 6.03 -6.66 1.07
CA ILE A 441 7.39 -7.18 0.97
C ILE A 441 7.42 -8.72 0.94
N SER A 442 6.55 -9.39 1.70
CA SER A 442 6.47 -10.86 1.66
C SER A 442 6.07 -11.40 0.29
N ARG A 443 5.13 -10.70 -0.43
CA ARG A 443 4.79 -11.04 -1.82
C ARG A 443 5.96 -10.85 -2.76
N GLU A 444 6.66 -9.73 -2.66
CA GLU A 444 7.84 -9.42 -3.48
C GLU A 444 8.93 -10.48 -3.30
N LEU A 445 9.15 -10.90 -2.07
CA LEU A 445 10.16 -11.90 -1.73
C LEU A 445 9.69 -13.35 -1.95
N GLY A 446 8.37 -13.57 -2.13
CA GLY A 446 7.77 -14.91 -2.23
C GLY A 446 7.87 -15.71 -0.93
N ILE A 447 7.78 -15.06 0.22
CA ILE A 447 7.88 -15.66 1.55
C ILE A 447 6.47 -15.75 2.15
N PRO A 448 6.06 -16.91 2.75
CA PRO A 448 4.75 -17.02 3.37
C PRO A 448 4.65 -16.09 4.58
N CYS A 449 3.54 -15.35 4.66
CA CYS A 449 3.31 -14.41 5.74
C CYS A 449 1.86 -14.49 6.25
N VAL A 450 1.67 -14.49 7.55
CA VAL A 450 0.37 -14.42 8.20
C VAL A 450 0.27 -13.10 8.95
N VAL A 451 -0.61 -12.22 8.50
CA VAL A 451 -0.79 -10.89 9.10
C VAL A 451 -2.10 -10.80 9.88
N GLY A 452 -2.14 -9.89 10.86
CA GLY A 452 -3.36 -9.64 11.65
C GLY A 452 -3.74 -10.77 12.61
N THR A 453 -2.77 -11.45 13.21
CA THR A 453 -3.01 -12.56 14.16
C THR A 453 -3.53 -12.08 15.52
N VAL A 454 -3.54 -10.78 15.77
CA VAL A 454 -3.98 -10.10 17.00
C VAL A 454 -3.00 -10.28 18.17
N ASN A 455 -2.61 -11.51 18.48
CA ASN A 455 -1.75 -11.87 19.63
C ASN A 455 -0.70 -12.95 19.29
N GLY A 456 -0.34 -13.09 18.03
CA GLY A 456 0.64 -14.09 17.57
C GLY A 456 1.99 -13.94 18.26
N SER A 457 2.45 -12.71 18.49
CA SER A 457 3.72 -12.43 19.18
C SER A 457 3.72 -12.90 20.65
N GLU A 458 2.57 -12.85 21.32
CA GLU A 458 2.42 -13.35 22.68
C GLU A 458 2.37 -14.88 22.71
N VAL A 459 1.49 -15.46 21.88
CA VAL A 459 1.27 -16.92 21.86
C VAL A 459 2.52 -17.67 21.41
N LEU A 460 3.21 -17.19 20.38
CA LEU A 460 4.39 -17.86 19.82
C LEU A 460 5.63 -17.74 20.71
N GLY A 461 5.61 -16.88 21.73
CA GLY A 461 6.71 -16.72 22.69
C GLY A 461 7.05 -17.99 23.48
N ASP A 462 6.11 -18.89 23.66
CA ASP A 462 6.28 -20.14 24.37
C ASP A 462 6.81 -21.30 23.50
N TYR A 463 6.96 -21.07 22.16
CA TYR A 463 7.28 -22.12 21.21
C TYR A 463 8.64 -21.93 20.56
N ARG A 464 9.38 -23.04 20.36
CA ARG A 464 10.73 -23.01 19.77
C ARG A 464 10.72 -22.93 18.24
N SER A 465 9.70 -23.48 17.61
CA SER A 465 9.58 -23.52 16.15
C SER A 465 8.11 -23.48 15.72
N ALA A 466 7.88 -22.98 14.51
CA ALA A 466 6.56 -22.89 13.95
C ALA A 466 6.59 -23.14 12.43
N THR A 467 5.44 -23.56 11.90
CA THR A 467 5.17 -23.66 10.48
C THR A 467 4.12 -22.63 10.09
N VAL A 468 4.49 -21.70 9.20
CA VAL A 468 3.63 -20.68 8.61
C VAL A 468 3.04 -21.24 7.33
N CYS A 469 1.74 -21.47 7.30
CA CYS A 469 1.01 -22.07 6.21
C CYS A 469 0.05 -21.05 5.58
N CYS A 470 0.30 -20.71 4.33
CA CYS A 470 -0.52 -19.82 3.51
C CYS A 470 -1.19 -20.54 2.33
N SER A 471 -1.14 -21.87 2.27
CA SER A 471 -1.63 -22.65 1.14
C SER A 471 -3.09 -23.15 1.28
N GLU A 472 -3.76 -22.85 2.37
CA GLU A 472 -5.12 -23.32 2.65
C GLU A 472 -6.20 -22.23 2.48
N GLY A 473 -5.99 -21.26 1.56
CA GLY A 473 -6.95 -20.20 1.24
C GLY A 473 -6.64 -18.86 1.93
N GLU A 474 -7.66 -18.06 2.19
CA GLU A 474 -7.51 -16.69 2.72
C GLU A 474 -7.04 -16.63 4.17
N THR A 475 -7.27 -17.69 4.94
CA THR A 475 -6.83 -17.78 6.32
C THR A 475 -5.44 -18.42 6.40
N GLY A 476 -4.47 -17.63 6.80
CA GLY A 476 -3.13 -18.11 7.11
C GLY A 476 -3.10 -18.76 8.49
N LEU A 477 -2.47 -19.92 8.58
CA LEU A 477 -2.37 -20.70 9.80
C LEU A 477 -0.91 -20.80 10.27
N VAL A 478 -0.70 -20.69 11.56
CA VAL A 478 0.61 -20.91 12.19
C VAL A 478 0.51 -22.14 13.10
N PHE A 479 1.25 -23.18 12.74
CA PHE A 479 1.24 -24.46 13.46
C PHE A 479 2.44 -24.59 14.38
N GLU A 480 2.28 -25.36 15.45
CA GLU A 480 3.36 -25.77 16.34
C GLU A 480 4.36 -26.70 15.62
N GLY A 481 5.66 -26.43 15.78
CA GLY A 481 6.72 -27.26 15.24
C GLY A 481 7.03 -27.06 13.77
N ILE A 482 7.96 -27.85 13.27
CA ILE A 482 8.36 -27.90 11.85
C ILE A 482 7.60 -29.05 11.21
N LEU A 483 6.55 -28.74 10.44
CA LEU A 483 5.74 -29.72 9.75
C LEU A 483 6.29 -30.00 8.35
N ASP A 484 6.25 -31.26 7.94
CA ASP A 484 6.67 -31.67 6.60
C ASP A 484 5.61 -31.29 5.55
N HIS A 485 6.05 -30.81 4.40
CA HIS A 485 5.19 -30.40 3.31
C HIS A 485 5.77 -30.82 1.96
N GLU A 486 4.90 -30.92 0.97
CA GLU A 486 5.25 -31.24 -0.41
C GLU A 486 4.95 -30.05 -1.33
N VAL A 487 5.82 -29.81 -2.31
CA VAL A 487 5.59 -28.83 -3.38
C VAL A 487 5.31 -29.59 -4.67
N LYS A 488 4.08 -29.52 -5.16
CA LYS A 488 3.66 -30.10 -6.44
C LYS A 488 3.74 -29.03 -7.52
N ARG A 489 4.43 -29.34 -8.61
CA ARG A 489 4.59 -28.46 -9.77
C ARG A 489 3.88 -29.05 -10.97
N PHE A 490 3.01 -28.27 -11.58
CA PHE A 490 2.31 -28.63 -12.80
C PHE A 490 2.63 -27.59 -13.87
N ASP A 491 3.21 -28.04 -14.98
CA ASP A 491 3.41 -27.22 -16.17
C ASP A 491 2.14 -27.28 -17.03
N MET A 492 1.54 -26.11 -17.27
CA MET A 492 0.29 -25.98 -18.02
C MET A 492 0.51 -25.49 -19.47
N GLU A 493 1.75 -25.16 -19.85
CA GLU A 493 2.06 -24.52 -21.13
C GLU A 493 1.70 -25.40 -22.36
N HIS A 494 1.69 -26.72 -22.18
CA HIS A 494 1.49 -27.67 -23.28
C HIS A 494 0.23 -28.49 -23.14
N LEU A 495 -0.73 -28.10 -22.29
CA LEU A 495 -1.99 -28.80 -22.14
C LEU A 495 -2.90 -28.58 -23.37
N GLU A 496 -3.15 -29.62 -24.15
CA GLU A 496 -4.14 -29.57 -25.22
C GLU A 496 -5.55 -29.49 -24.66
N LYS A 497 -6.34 -28.51 -25.14
CA LYS A 497 -7.74 -28.39 -24.72
C LYS A 497 -8.56 -29.56 -25.24
N PRO A 498 -9.18 -30.40 -24.38
CA PRO A 498 -10.00 -31.51 -24.81
C PRO A 498 -11.28 -31.01 -25.49
N GLN A 499 -11.88 -31.86 -26.32
CA GLN A 499 -13.19 -31.56 -26.94
C GLN A 499 -14.32 -31.59 -25.90
N THR A 500 -14.22 -32.45 -24.89
CA THR A 500 -15.14 -32.49 -23.75
C THR A 500 -14.89 -31.30 -22.82
N ARG A 501 -15.97 -30.62 -22.42
CA ARG A 501 -15.90 -29.55 -21.44
C ARG A 501 -15.54 -30.10 -20.08
N ILE A 502 -14.47 -29.55 -19.49
CA ILE A 502 -14.01 -29.87 -18.13
C ILE A 502 -14.48 -28.78 -17.20
N MET A 503 -15.37 -29.11 -16.27
CA MET A 503 -15.95 -28.19 -15.32
C MET A 503 -15.56 -28.59 -13.89
N MET A 504 -15.37 -27.62 -13.01
CA MET A 504 -14.92 -27.86 -11.63
C MET A 504 -16.08 -27.85 -10.64
N ASN A 505 -15.98 -28.67 -9.61
CA ASN A 505 -16.81 -28.56 -8.42
C ASN A 505 -16.10 -27.62 -7.42
N VAL A 506 -16.76 -26.51 -7.05
CA VAL A 506 -16.24 -25.54 -6.10
C VAL A 506 -17.03 -25.64 -4.80
N GLY A 507 -16.35 -25.99 -3.72
CA GLY A 507 -16.92 -26.08 -2.37
C GLY A 507 -16.47 -24.92 -1.47
N ASP A 508 -15.32 -24.34 -1.77
CA ASP A 508 -14.73 -23.23 -1.02
C ASP A 508 -14.61 -22.01 -1.93
N PRO A 509 -15.38 -20.94 -1.70
CA PRO A 509 -15.33 -19.73 -2.52
C PRO A 509 -14.01 -18.99 -2.40
N ASP A 510 -13.29 -19.10 -1.28
CA ASP A 510 -12.00 -18.41 -1.06
C ASP A 510 -10.93 -18.91 -2.06
N ASN A 511 -11.07 -20.17 -2.53
CA ASN A 511 -10.18 -20.74 -3.52
C ASN A 511 -10.61 -20.48 -4.99
N ALA A 512 -11.75 -19.84 -5.22
CA ALA A 512 -12.31 -19.70 -6.57
C ALA A 512 -11.37 -18.97 -7.54
N PHE A 513 -10.71 -17.90 -7.12
CA PHE A 513 -9.75 -17.17 -7.95
C PHE A 513 -8.55 -18.03 -8.31
N HIS A 514 -8.00 -18.75 -7.35
CA HIS A 514 -6.87 -19.65 -7.58
C HIS A 514 -7.25 -20.80 -8.55
N LEU A 515 -8.41 -21.41 -8.35
CA LEU A 515 -8.92 -22.48 -9.20
C LEU A 515 -9.20 -22.00 -10.63
N SER A 516 -9.51 -20.73 -10.84
CA SER A 516 -9.78 -20.18 -12.18
C SER A 516 -8.57 -20.23 -13.12
N PHE A 517 -7.34 -20.31 -12.59
CA PHE A 517 -6.12 -20.46 -13.40
C PHE A 517 -5.89 -21.89 -13.91
N ILE A 518 -6.52 -22.88 -13.29
CA ILE A 518 -6.50 -24.25 -13.80
C ILE A 518 -7.35 -24.27 -15.08
N PRO A 519 -6.85 -24.81 -16.21
CA PRO A 519 -7.63 -24.91 -17.43
C PRO A 519 -8.97 -25.59 -17.20
N ASN A 520 -10.05 -24.84 -17.40
CA ASN A 520 -11.42 -25.32 -17.18
C ASN A 520 -12.42 -24.58 -18.06
N ASP A 521 -13.64 -25.12 -18.16
CA ASP A 521 -14.77 -24.54 -18.89
C ASP A 521 -15.84 -23.96 -17.93
N GLY A 522 -15.50 -23.73 -16.65
CA GLY A 522 -16.35 -23.12 -15.65
C GLY A 522 -16.69 -24.02 -14.46
N VAL A 523 -17.63 -23.56 -13.64
CA VAL A 523 -18.10 -24.27 -12.45
C VAL A 523 -19.24 -25.21 -12.84
N GLY A 524 -19.06 -26.52 -12.61
CA GLY A 524 -20.07 -27.54 -12.80
C GLY A 524 -21.03 -27.67 -11.62
N LEU A 525 -20.49 -27.53 -10.40
CA LEU A 525 -21.27 -27.57 -9.17
C LEU A 525 -20.66 -26.61 -8.14
N ALA A 526 -21.42 -25.61 -7.70
CA ALA A 526 -21.13 -24.86 -6.49
C ALA A 526 -21.86 -25.51 -5.30
N ARG A 527 -21.13 -25.94 -4.28
CA ARG A 527 -21.70 -26.59 -3.10
C ARG A 527 -22.17 -25.55 -2.08
N LEU A 528 -23.42 -25.12 -2.21
CA LEU A 528 -24.01 -24.08 -1.35
C LEU A 528 -24.00 -24.45 0.13
N GLU A 529 -24.16 -25.75 0.46
CA GLU A 529 -24.10 -26.23 1.84
C GLU A 529 -22.76 -25.93 2.52
N PHE A 530 -21.66 -25.96 1.78
CA PHE A 530 -20.34 -25.59 2.31
C PHE A 530 -20.23 -24.07 2.54
N ILE A 531 -20.76 -23.26 1.62
CA ILE A 531 -20.82 -21.81 1.78
C ILE A 531 -21.66 -21.45 3.01
N ILE A 532 -22.83 -22.05 3.15
CA ILE A 532 -23.72 -21.79 4.29
C ILE A 532 -23.03 -22.19 5.61
N ASN A 533 -22.42 -23.36 5.67
CA ASN A 533 -21.83 -23.87 6.91
C ASN A 533 -20.52 -23.19 7.29
N ASN A 534 -19.66 -22.87 6.33
CA ASN A 534 -18.30 -22.42 6.58
C ASN A 534 -18.15 -20.91 6.52
N VAL A 535 -18.88 -20.23 5.59
CA VAL A 535 -18.79 -18.78 5.36
C VAL A 535 -19.90 -18.03 6.07
N ILE A 536 -21.17 -18.41 5.84
CA ILE A 536 -22.32 -17.73 6.44
C ILE A 536 -22.48 -18.10 7.91
N ARG A 537 -22.39 -19.39 8.24
CA ARG A 537 -22.48 -20.01 9.59
C ARG A 537 -23.77 -19.74 10.34
N ILE A 538 -24.79 -19.29 9.63
CA ILE A 538 -26.11 -18.99 10.18
C ILE A 538 -27.17 -19.69 9.32
N HIS A 539 -28.07 -20.43 9.94
CA HIS A 539 -29.21 -21.03 9.24
C HIS A 539 -30.11 -19.90 8.66
N PRO A 540 -30.51 -19.92 7.38
CA PRO A 540 -31.25 -18.83 6.76
C PRO A 540 -32.55 -18.49 7.48
N MET A 541 -33.26 -19.48 8.01
CA MET A 541 -34.49 -19.23 8.79
C MET A 541 -34.25 -18.48 10.10
N ALA A 542 -33.06 -18.60 10.72
CA ALA A 542 -32.71 -17.83 11.91
C ALA A 542 -32.57 -16.33 11.59
N LEU A 543 -32.10 -15.98 10.37
CA LEU A 543 -32.04 -14.60 9.92
C LEU A 543 -33.44 -14.05 9.56
N VAL A 544 -34.30 -14.88 8.93
CA VAL A 544 -35.69 -14.48 8.59
C VAL A 544 -36.55 -14.29 9.84
N GLN A 545 -36.35 -15.13 10.86
CA GLN A 545 -37.14 -15.13 12.10
C GLN A 545 -36.39 -14.51 13.28
N PHE A 546 -35.40 -13.66 13.01
CA PHE A 546 -34.49 -13.11 14.03
C PHE A 546 -35.22 -12.47 15.20
N ASP A 547 -36.27 -11.67 14.94
CA ASP A 547 -37.04 -10.96 15.96
C ASP A 547 -37.84 -11.91 16.86
N SER A 548 -38.13 -13.12 16.39
CA SER A 548 -38.88 -14.14 17.11
C SER A 548 -38.03 -15.19 17.83
N LEU A 549 -36.70 -15.09 17.72
CA LEU A 549 -35.78 -15.97 18.44
C LEU A 549 -35.85 -15.71 19.95
N ASN A 550 -36.11 -16.76 20.72
CA ASN A 550 -36.23 -16.70 22.17
C ASN A 550 -34.90 -16.91 22.93
N ASP A 551 -33.83 -17.26 22.23
CA ASP A 551 -32.51 -17.51 22.82
C ASP A 551 -31.61 -16.29 22.68
N ASP A 552 -31.35 -15.61 23.78
CA ASP A 552 -30.53 -14.40 23.83
C ASP A 552 -29.05 -14.66 23.47
N HIS A 553 -28.54 -15.88 23.69
CA HIS A 553 -27.18 -16.23 23.32
C HIS A 553 -27.06 -16.32 21.80
N ILE A 554 -27.96 -17.05 21.15
CA ILE A 554 -28.02 -17.19 19.69
C ILE A 554 -28.25 -15.82 19.02
N ARG A 555 -29.13 -14.98 19.59
CA ARG A 555 -29.34 -13.62 19.07
C ARG A 555 -28.06 -12.80 19.06
N ARG A 556 -27.30 -12.78 20.15
CA ARG A 556 -26.03 -12.05 20.26
C ARG A 556 -24.98 -12.59 19.27
N GLU A 557 -24.90 -13.90 19.11
CA GLU A 557 -23.99 -14.52 18.16
C GLU A 557 -24.33 -14.14 16.73
N ILE A 558 -25.60 -14.14 16.36
CA ILE A 558 -26.08 -13.66 15.04
C ILE A 558 -25.76 -12.17 14.87
N GLU A 559 -26.01 -11.33 15.88
CA GLU A 559 -25.68 -9.90 15.85
C GLU A 559 -24.19 -9.66 15.60
N GLN A 560 -23.32 -10.43 16.25
CA GLN A 560 -21.87 -10.36 16.05
C GLN A 560 -21.46 -10.76 14.63
N LEU A 561 -22.04 -11.83 14.09
CA LEU A 561 -21.72 -12.29 12.73
C LEU A 561 -22.27 -11.37 11.64
N THR A 562 -23.36 -10.64 11.92
CA THR A 562 -24.03 -9.74 10.96
C THR A 562 -23.68 -8.27 11.18
N VAL A 563 -22.62 -7.96 11.92
CA VAL A 563 -22.13 -6.59 12.09
C VAL A 563 -21.86 -5.95 10.71
N GLY A 564 -22.27 -4.71 10.54
CA GLY A 564 -22.18 -3.99 9.25
C GLY A 564 -23.42 -4.11 8.36
N TYR A 565 -24.40 -4.94 8.73
CA TYR A 565 -25.65 -5.12 7.98
C TYR A 565 -26.86 -4.74 8.84
N GLU A 566 -27.65 -3.77 8.37
CA GLU A 566 -28.93 -3.41 8.99
C GLU A 566 -29.98 -4.49 8.74
N ASP A 567 -30.05 -4.99 7.50
CA ASP A 567 -30.89 -6.14 7.13
C ASP A 567 -30.08 -7.45 7.18
N LYS A 568 -30.48 -8.35 8.07
CA LYS A 568 -29.85 -9.66 8.24
C LYS A 568 -30.05 -10.59 7.03
N LYS A 569 -31.09 -10.36 6.23
CA LYS A 569 -31.29 -11.08 4.96
C LYS A 569 -30.30 -10.62 3.90
N ALA A 570 -30.01 -9.30 3.87
CA ALA A 570 -28.98 -8.77 2.98
C ALA A 570 -27.60 -9.38 3.28
N PHE A 571 -27.26 -9.57 4.57
CA PHE A 571 -26.05 -10.30 4.95
C PHE A 571 -25.96 -11.69 4.28
N PHE A 572 -27.05 -12.47 4.33
CA PHE A 572 -27.08 -13.81 3.74
C PHE A 572 -26.86 -13.75 2.22
N ILE A 573 -27.55 -12.83 1.55
CA ILE A 573 -27.49 -12.66 0.08
C ILE A 573 -26.08 -12.24 -0.36
N ASP A 574 -25.48 -11.31 0.36
CA ASP A 574 -24.15 -10.80 0.02
C ASP A 574 -23.02 -11.82 0.28
N ARG A 575 -23.26 -12.78 1.20
CA ARG A 575 -22.30 -13.84 1.51
C ARG A 575 -22.46 -15.09 0.66
N LEU A 576 -23.66 -15.32 0.15
CA LEU A 576 -23.98 -16.44 -0.74
C LEU A 576 -23.52 -16.16 -2.19
#